data_254348f447398056d6de6532c96cd2bf
#
_entry.id   254348f447398056d6de6532c96cd2bf
#
_cell.length_a   1.000
_cell.length_b   1.000
_cell.length_c   1.000
_cell.angle_alpha   90.00
_cell.angle_beta   90.00
_cell.angle_gamma   90.00
#
_symmetry.space_group_name_H-M   'P 1'
#
loop_
_entity.id
_entity.type
_entity.pdbx_description
1 polymer ?
#
loop_
_entity_poly.entity_id
_entity_poly.type
_entity_poly.pdbx_seq_one_letter_code
_entity_poly.pdbx_strand_id
1 'polypeptide(L)'
;MTDTFAKNQATTAAEAAKIIPRAEFRVFGKEVIESVKTHMWQCKAQLFKARVMPAETYVLSRHTDEANVKVRDGLLDIKTKTGETPEGFEIFQPRGKFQFPVKRDELLAIFSALQADLPETGDSCTFEEFKNLVRANPDLALVSVEKKRFGFSVNGIICEYAEVWFNGARVETACCESENYDSMAAVV
;
A
#
# COMPACT_ATOMS: atom_id res chain seq x y z
N MET A 1 10.14 -25.21 0.74
CA MET A 1 9.27 -24.09 1.11
C MET A 1 9.62 -22.96 0.16
N THR A 2 8.81 -22.79 -0.87
CA THR A 2 9.01 -21.77 -1.92
C THR A 2 8.77 -20.40 -1.33
N ASP A 3 9.78 -19.56 -1.45
CA ASP A 3 9.81 -18.16 -0.99
C ASP A 3 8.77 -17.33 -1.79
N THR A 4 7.53 -17.30 -1.30
CA THR A 4 6.36 -16.66 -1.99
C THR A 4 6.32 -15.15 -1.82
N PHE A 5 7.42 -14.54 -1.42
CA PHE A 5 7.57 -13.09 -1.52
C PHE A 5 8.13 -12.76 -2.90
N ALA A 6 7.20 -12.58 -3.87
CA ALA A 6 7.56 -12.09 -5.18
C ALA A 6 8.51 -10.89 -5.03
N LYS A 7 9.66 -10.96 -5.69
CA LYS A 7 10.54 -9.80 -5.86
C LYS A 7 9.67 -8.65 -6.36
N ASN A 8 9.84 -7.48 -5.79
CA ASN A 8 9.13 -6.29 -6.22
C ASN A 8 9.58 -5.99 -7.67
N GLN A 9 8.77 -6.35 -8.64
CA GLN A 9 9.04 -6.20 -10.07
C GLN A 9 8.07 -5.20 -10.68
N ALA A 10 8.50 -4.55 -11.74
CA ALA A 10 7.62 -3.70 -12.54
C ALA A 10 6.45 -4.53 -13.09
N THR A 11 5.27 -3.92 -13.11
CA THR A 11 4.02 -4.56 -13.57
C THR A 11 3.26 -3.53 -14.39
N THR A 12 2.95 -3.85 -15.62
CA THR A 12 2.17 -2.98 -16.50
C THR A 12 0.73 -2.83 -16.00
N ALA A 13 0.04 -1.79 -16.45
CA ALA A 13 -1.38 -1.60 -16.12
C ALA A 13 -2.25 -2.78 -16.62
N ALA A 14 -1.92 -3.37 -17.78
CA ALA A 14 -2.63 -4.52 -18.34
C ALA A 14 -2.43 -5.81 -17.51
N GLU A 15 -1.25 -6.02 -16.95
CA GLU A 15 -0.98 -7.13 -16.04
C GLU A 15 -1.64 -6.90 -14.68
N ALA A 16 -1.57 -5.68 -14.15
CA ALA A 16 -2.21 -5.30 -12.88
C ALA A 16 -3.74 -5.48 -12.93
N ALA A 17 -4.37 -5.22 -14.07
CA ALA A 17 -5.81 -5.41 -14.26
C ALA A 17 -6.26 -6.88 -14.18
N LYS A 18 -5.34 -7.84 -14.31
CA LYS A 18 -5.62 -9.28 -14.18
C LYS A 18 -5.47 -9.79 -12.74
N ILE A 19 -4.91 -8.99 -11.85
CA ILE A 19 -4.75 -9.36 -10.43
C ILE A 19 -6.12 -9.25 -9.77
N ILE A 20 -6.51 -10.28 -9.03
CA ILE A 20 -7.75 -10.26 -8.27
C ILE A 20 -7.68 -9.16 -7.20
N PRO A 21 -8.68 -8.27 -7.13
CA PRO A 21 -8.74 -7.25 -6.08
C PRO A 21 -8.75 -7.88 -4.70
N ARG A 22 -8.12 -7.22 -3.73
CA ARG A 22 -8.10 -7.68 -2.34
C ARG A 22 -8.92 -6.77 -1.46
N ALA A 23 -9.72 -7.37 -0.60
CA ALA A 23 -10.27 -6.67 0.54
C ALA A 23 -9.12 -6.42 1.55
N GLU A 24 -9.08 -5.22 2.10
CA GLU A 24 -8.13 -4.80 3.11
C GLU A 24 -8.91 -4.21 4.30
N PHE A 25 -8.54 -4.65 5.49
CA PHE A 25 -8.96 -4.03 6.74
C PHE A 25 -7.72 -3.52 7.46
N ARG A 26 -7.75 -2.27 7.91
CA ARG A 26 -6.61 -1.68 8.62
C ARG A 26 -7.09 -0.77 9.73
N VAL A 27 -6.46 -0.92 10.87
CA VAL A 27 -6.65 -0.03 12.03
C VAL A 27 -5.33 0.63 12.41
N PHE A 28 -5.43 1.85 12.91
CA PHE A 28 -4.32 2.58 13.53
C PHE A 28 -4.71 2.97 14.93
N GLY A 29 -3.77 2.95 15.86
CA GLY A 29 -4.06 3.35 17.24
C GLY A 29 -2.90 3.17 18.17
N LYS A 30 -3.17 3.45 19.45
CA LYS A 30 -2.28 3.12 20.56
C LYS A 30 -2.56 1.69 21.01
N GLU A 31 -1.50 0.96 21.38
CA GLU A 31 -1.61 -0.40 21.94
C GLU A 31 -2.23 -1.44 21.00
N VAL A 32 -2.36 -1.12 19.69
CA VAL A 32 -2.90 -2.05 18.69
C VAL A 32 -2.06 -3.32 18.62
N ILE A 33 -0.73 -3.18 18.72
CA ILE A 33 0.19 -4.32 18.66
C ILE A 33 -0.03 -5.28 19.84
N GLU A 34 -0.17 -4.78 21.05
CA GLU A 34 -0.40 -5.64 22.22
C GLU A 34 -1.76 -6.34 22.17
N SER A 35 -2.79 -5.63 21.69
CA SER A 35 -4.11 -6.24 21.47
C SER A 35 -4.03 -7.39 20.47
N VAL A 36 -3.39 -7.16 19.31
CA VAL A 36 -3.21 -8.18 18.26
C VAL A 36 -2.40 -9.37 18.76
N LYS A 37 -1.28 -9.15 19.46
CA LYS A 37 -0.47 -10.23 20.05
C LYS A 37 -1.27 -11.12 20.99
N THR A 38 -2.11 -10.53 21.83
CA THR A 38 -3.00 -11.27 22.73
C THR A 38 -3.93 -12.19 21.95
N HIS A 39 -4.58 -11.68 20.92
CA HIS A 39 -5.48 -12.47 20.08
C HIS A 39 -4.74 -13.53 19.25
N MET A 40 -3.53 -13.24 18.76
CA MET A 40 -2.70 -14.22 18.05
C MET A 40 -2.45 -15.48 18.87
N TRP A 41 -2.16 -15.35 20.17
CA TRP A 41 -2.00 -16.51 21.07
C TRP A 41 -3.29 -17.33 21.16
N GLN A 42 -4.43 -16.67 21.29
CA GLN A 42 -5.74 -17.32 21.38
C GLN A 42 -6.11 -18.03 20.07
N CYS A 43 -5.83 -17.43 18.92
CA CYS A 43 -6.16 -17.96 17.59
C CYS A 43 -5.09 -18.93 17.04
N LYS A 44 -4.04 -19.24 17.80
CA LYS A 44 -2.90 -20.08 17.33
C LYS A 44 -2.30 -19.57 16.02
N ALA A 45 -2.22 -18.24 15.87
CA ALA A 45 -1.65 -17.60 14.70
C ALA A 45 -0.18 -17.99 14.50
N GLN A 46 0.23 -18.14 13.24
CA GLN A 46 1.60 -18.46 12.89
C GLN A 46 2.33 -17.21 12.40
N LEU A 47 3.35 -16.77 13.16
CA LEU A 47 4.25 -15.73 12.71
C LEU A 47 5.17 -16.29 11.62
N PHE A 48 5.13 -15.70 10.43
CA PHE A 48 5.91 -16.18 9.30
C PHE A 48 7.01 -15.21 8.83
N LYS A 49 6.92 -13.92 9.16
CA LYS A 49 7.96 -12.96 8.77
C LYS A 49 7.99 -11.72 9.65
N ALA A 50 9.17 -11.41 10.16
CA ALA A 50 9.46 -10.12 10.79
C ALA A 50 10.53 -9.40 9.95
N ARG A 51 10.33 -8.09 9.67
CA ARG A 51 11.29 -7.30 8.89
C ARG A 51 11.17 -5.82 9.14
N VAL A 52 12.31 -5.14 9.03
CA VAL A 52 12.38 -3.68 8.92
C VAL A 52 12.43 -3.34 7.44
N MET A 53 11.54 -2.48 7.00
CA MET A 53 11.48 -2.05 5.60
C MET A 53 12.29 -0.76 5.42
N PRO A 54 13.01 -0.62 4.29
CA PRO A 54 13.52 0.68 3.87
C PRO A 54 12.39 1.71 3.81
N ALA A 55 12.74 2.99 3.97
CA ALA A 55 11.77 4.06 3.83
C ALA A 55 11.09 4.03 2.44
N GLU A 56 9.78 4.04 2.45
CA GLU A 56 8.94 4.19 1.26
C GLU A 56 8.54 5.68 1.15
N THR A 57 8.34 6.17 -0.06
CA THR A 57 7.79 7.52 -0.28
C THR A 57 6.35 7.40 -0.75
N TYR A 58 5.41 7.89 0.07
CA TYR A 58 4.00 7.94 -0.29
C TYR A 58 3.64 9.30 -0.87
N VAL A 59 2.69 9.32 -1.79
CA VAL A 59 2.06 10.54 -2.30
C VAL A 59 0.63 10.59 -1.78
N LEU A 60 0.31 11.61 -1.03
CA LEU A 60 -1.05 11.87 -0.53
C LEU A 60 -1.68 13.00 -1.34
N SER A 61 -2.96 12.86 -1.64
CA SER A 61 -3.79 13.92 -2.23
C SER A 61 -4.77 14.45 -1.19
N ARG A 62 -5.06 15.76 -1.24
CA ARG A 62 -6.12 16.36 -0.43
C ARG A 62 -7.52 16.12 -1.01
N HIS A 63 -7.62 15.63 -2.24
CA HIS A 63 -8.87 15.44 -2.97
C HIS A 63 -9.41 14.02 -2.92
N THR A 64 -8.57 13.03 -2.59
CA THR A 64 -8.98 11.63 -2.54
C THR A 64 -8.09 10.81 -1.61
N ASP A 65 -8.68 9.83 -0.94
CA ASP A 65 -8.02 8.76 -0.19
C ASP A 65 -8.14 7.39 -0.88
N GLU A 66 -8.81 7.35 -2.04
CA GLU A 66 -9.04 6.13 -2.81
C GLU A 66 -7.83 5.67 -3.64
N ALA A 67 -6.80 6.51 -3.77
CA ALA A 67 -5.57 6.17 -4.47
C ALA A 67 -4.40 5.97 -3.49
N ASN A 68 -3.82 4.78 -3.49
CA ASN A 68 -2.59 4.50 -2.75
C ASN A 68 -1.42 4.53 -3.72
N VAL A 69 -0.67 5.61 -3.71
CA VAL A 69 0.50 5.85 -4.56
C VAL A 69 1.75 5.91 -3.70
N LYS A 70 2.76 5.10 -4.06
CA LYS A 70 4.02 5.08 -3.32
C LYS A 70 5.19 4.66 -4.19
N VAL A 71 6.38 5.08 -3.80
CA VAL A 71 7.64 4.58 -4.34
C VAL A 71 8.27 3.65 -3.32
N ARG A 72 8.55 2.42 -3.74
CA ARG A 72 9.17 1.37 -2.96
C ARG A 72 10.14 0.57 -3.83
N ASP A 73 11.35 0.34 -3.33
CA ASP A 73 12.40 -0.41 -4.05
C ASP A 73 12.65 0.14 -5.48
N GLY A 74 12.57 1.46 -5.66
CA GLY A 74 12.77 2.14 -6.94
C GLY A 74 11.60 2.02 -7.92
N LEU A 75 10.47 1.46 -7.50
CA LEU A 75 9.26 1.33 -8.32
C LEU A 75 8.15 2.25 -7.80
N LEU A 76 7.48 2.93 -8.71
CA LEU A 76 6.26 3.69 -8.46
C LEU A 76 5.06 2.74 -8.55
N ASP A 77 4.46 2.46 -7.40
CA ASP A 77 3.37 1.49 -7.20
C ASP A 77 2.05 2.25 -6.99
N ILE A 78 1.01 1.87 -7.71
CA ILE A 78 -0.31 2.46 -7.58
C ILE A 78 -1.39 1.38 -7.46
N LYS A 79 -2.29 1.55 -6.50
CA LYS A 79 -3.56 0.83 -6.39
C LYS A 79 -4.69 1.80 -6.10
N THR A 80 -5.89 1.49 -6.55
CA THR A 80 -7.08 2.31 -6.31
C THR A 80 -8.17 1.49 -5.64
N LYS A 81 -8.93 2.14 -4.79
CA LYS A 81 -10.16 1.58 -4.20
C LYS A 81 -11.18 1.37 -5.33
N THR A 82 -11.83 0.22 -5.34
CA THR A 82 -12.85 -0.16 -6.34
C THR A 82 -14.20 -0.42 -5.72
N GLY A 83 -14.28 -0.46 -4.40
CA GLY A 83 -15.51 -0.68 -3.64
C GLY A 83 -15.24 -1.07 -2.21
N GLU A 84 -16.27 -1.59 -1.57
CA GLU A 84 -16.24 -2.12 -0.20
C GLU A 84 -17.02 -3.43 -0.12
N THR A 85 -16.66 -4.29 0.82
CA THR A 85 -17.46 -5.47 1.16
C THR A 85 -18.67 -5.06 2.01
N PRO A 86 -19.68 -5.95 2.18
CA PRO A 86 -20.81 -5.68 3.08
C PRO A 86 -20.40 -5.35 4.52
N GLU A 87 -19.25 -5.86 4.98
CA GLU A 87 -18.67 -5.60 6.30
C GLU A 87 -17.90 -4.28 6.38
N GLY A 88 -17.76 -3.56 5.26
CA GLY A 88 -17.06 -2.27 5.19
C GLY A 88 -15.54 -2.40 4.96
N PHE A 89 -15.04 -3.55 4.52
CA PHE A 89 -13.63 -3.69 4.12
C PHE A 89 -13.40 -3.06 2.77
N GLU A 90 -12.36 -2.26 2.65
CA GLU A 90 -12.01 -1.59 1.39
C GLU A 90 -11.43 -2.57 0.38
N ILE A 91 -11.89 -2.52 -0.87
CA ILE A 91 -11.40 -3.37 -1.95
C ILE A 91 -10.46 -2.56 -2.83
N PHE A 92 -9.20 -3.00 -2.91
CA PHE A 92 -8.17 -2.34 -3.72
C PHE A 92 -7.76 -3.18 -4.92
N GLN A 93 -7.69 -2.50 -6.08
CA GLN A 93 -7.17 -3.04 -7.33
C GLN A 93 -5.80 -2.45 -7.63
N PRO A 94 -4.73 -3.26 -7.81
CA PRO A 94 -3.48 -2.79 -8.39
C PRO A 94 -3.71 -2.18 -9.78
N ARG A 95 -3.02 -1.08 -10.08
CA ARG A 95 -3.07 -0.41 -11.39
C ARG A 95 -1.75 -0.46 -12.15
N GLY A 96 -0.67 -0.70 -11.46
CA GLY A 96 0.64 -0.88 -12.05
C GLY A 96 1.77 -0.66 -11.05
N LYS A 97 2.97 -1.08 -11.47
CA LYS A 97 4.24 -0.78 -10.83
C LYS A 97 5.23 -0.39 -11.90
N PHE A 98 5.67 0.85 -11.89
CA PHE A 98 6.44 1.45 -12.96
C PHE A 98 7.87 1.69 -12.52
N GLN A 99 8.81 1.30 -13.38
CA GLN A 99 10.24 1.55 -13.19
C GLN A 99 10.55 3.00 -13.58
N PHE A 100 11.33 3.70 -12.77
CA PHE A 100 11.87 5.00 -13.17
C PHE A 100 12.98 4.86 -14.22
N PRO A 101 13.04 5.76 -15.21
CA PRO A 101 12.13 6.88 -15.46
C PRO A 101 10.74 6.43 -15.92
N VAL A 102 9.70 7.00 -15.30
CA VAL A 102 8.29 6.69 -15.59
C VAL A 102 7.84 7.47 -16.82
N LYS A 103 7.06 6.84 -17.70
CA LYS A 103 6.56 7.47 -18.92
C LYS A 103 5.44 8.48 -18.62
N ARG A 104 5.28 9.45 -19.53
CA ARG A 104 4.25 10.49 -19.39
C ARG A 104 2.84 9.91 -19.26
N ASP A 105 2.48 8.89 -20.03
CA ASP A 105 1.13 8.28 -19.96
C ASP A 105 0.88 7.59 -18.61
N GLU A 106 1.92 6.98 -18.03
CA GLU A 106 1.87 6.36 -16.70
C GLU A 106 1.71 7.44 -15.62
N LEU A 107 2.40 8.58 -15.75
CA LEU A 107 2.23 9.75 -14.87
C LEU A 107 0.82 10.34 -14.95
N LEU A 108 0.27 10.46 -16.15
CA LEU A 108 -1.10 10.94 -16.36
C LEU A 108 -2.10 10.07 -15.61
N ALA A 109 -1.97 8.75 -15.68
CA ALA A 109 -2.83 7.82 -14.95
C ALA A 109 -2.70 7.98 -13.43
N ILE A 110 -1.48 8.20 -12.92
CA ILE A 110 -1.21 8.38 -11.49
C ILE A 110 -1.78 9.72 -10.99
N PHE A 111 -1.52 10.82 -11.68
CA PHE A 111 -2.04 12.14 -11.30
C PHE A 111 -3.57 12.19 -11.40
N SER A 112 -4.16 11.56 -12.42
CA SER A 112 -5.61 11.40 -12.54
C SER A 112 -6.20 10.64 -11.34
N ALA A 113 -5.58 9.54 -10.93
CA ALA A 113 -6.03 8.78 -9.75
C ALA A 113 -5.89 9.58 -8.44
N LEU A 114 -4.91 10.47 -8.36
CA LEU A 114 -4.73 11.41 -7.24
C LEU A 114 -5.67 12.62 -7.31
N GLN A 115 -6.49 12.74 -8.37
CA GLN A 115 -7.35 13.89 -8.66
C GLN A 115 -6.55 15.22 -8.66
N ALA A 116 -5.39 15.18 -9.28
CA ALA A 116 -4.47 16.31 -9.37
C ALA A 116 -4.03 16.52 -10.82
N ASP A 117 -3.80 17.77 -11.20
CA ASP A 117 -3.31 18.10 -12.52
C ASP A 117 -1.83 17.71 -12.66
N LEU A 118 -1.49 17.05 -13.79
CA LEU A 118 -0.10 16.83 -14.16
C LEU A 118 0.43 18.07 -14.90
N PRO A 119 1.45 18.76 -14.36
CA PRO A 119 2.10 19.89 -15.05
C PRO A 119 2.76 19.45 -16.37
N GLU A 120 3.16 20.42 -17.19
CA GLU A 120 3.98 20.12 -18.36
C GLU A 120 5.25 19.38 -17.94
N THR A 121 5.48 18.24 -18.60
CA THR A 121 6.64 17.38 -18.37
C THR A 121 7.08 16.76 -19.69
N GLY A 122 8.33 16.28 -19.76
CA GLY A 122 8.86 15.54 -20.90
C GLY A 122 8.18 14.17 -21.06
N ASP A 123 8.67 13.40 -22.03
CA ASP A 123 8.16 12.07 -22.36
C ASP A 123 8.39 11.04 -21.24
N SER A 124 9.34 11.30 -20.34
CA SER A 124 9.62 10.49 -19.17
C SER A 124 10.07 11.35 -17.99
N CYS A 125 9.97 10.80 -16.79
CA CYS A 125 10.20 11.48 -15.54
C CYS A 125 11.05 10.59 -14.62
N THR A 126 12.18 11.09 -14.17
CA THR A 126 13.01 10.46 -13.14
C THR A 126 12.37 10.55 -11.76
N PHE A 127 12.87 9.80 -10.79
CA PHE A 127 12.34 9.86 -9.43
C PHE A 127 12.48 11.27 -8.79
N GLU A 128 13.60 11.96 -9.04
CA GLU A 128 13.80 13.31 -8.51
C GLU A 128 12.83 14.32 -9.16
N GLU A 129 12.63 14.23 -10.48
CA GLU A 129 11.64 15.07 -11.17
C GLU A 129 10.22 14.78 -10.66
N PHE A 130 9.86 13.50 -10.48
CA PHE A 130 8.57 13.12 -9.87
C PHE A 130 8.37 13.76 -8.50
N LYS A 131 9.36 13.69 -7.62
CA LYS A 131 9.29 14.35 -6.31
C LYS A 131 9.10 15.87 -6.43
N ASN A 132 9.74 16.50 -7.42
CA ASN A 132 9.61 17.94 -7.65
C ASN A 132 8.21 18.27 -8.19
N LEU A 133 7.66 17.48 -9.10
CA LEU A 133 6.27 17.65 -9.57
C LEU A 133 5.27 17.56 -8.40
N VAL A 134 5.41 16.57 -7.53
CA VAL A 134 4.55 16.43 -6.34
C VAL A 134 4.72 17.60 -5.38
N ARG A 135 5.95 18.05 -5.11
CA ARG A 135 6.21 19.21 -4.21
C ARG A 135 5.68 20.53 -4.74
N ALA A 136 5.68 20.70 -6.05
CA ALA A 136 5.17 21.92 -6.69
C ALA A 136 3.64 21.97 -6.73
N ASN A 137 2.96 20.83 -6.55
CA ASN A 137 1.50 20.77 -6.54
C ASN A 137 0.97 21.03 -5.12
N PRO A 138 0.14 22.08 -4.90
CA PRO A 138 -0.35 22.46 -3.57
C PRO A 138 -1.31 21.43 -2.96
N ASP A 139 -1.86 20.54 -3.78
CA ASP A 139 -2.84 19.54 -3.37
C ASP A 139 -2.22 18.18 -3.08
N LEU A 140 -0.91 18.04 -3.29
CA LEU A 140 -0.18 16.80 -3.06
C LEU A 140 0.87 16.95 -1.96
N ALA A 141 1.15 15.86 -1.26
CA ALA A 141 2.19 15.80 -0.24
C ALA A 141 3.03 14.53 -0.35
N LEU A 142 4.35 14.67 -0.18
CA LEU A 142 5.26 13.54 -0.01
C LEU A 142 5.35 13.18 1.47
N VAL A 143 5.19 11.90 1.79
CA VAL A 143 5.31 11.37 3.14
C VAL A 143 6.33 10.23 3.13
N SER A 144 7.37 10.36 3.95
CA SER A 144 8.30 9.25 4.23
C SER A 144 7.64 8.27 5.18
N VAL A 145 7.63 6.99 4.81
CA VAL A 145 7.00 5.93 5.61
C VAL A 145 7.99 4.81 5.87
N GLU A 146 8.37 4.66 7.12
CA GLU A 146 9.20 3.55 7.60
C GLU A 146 8.34 2.55 8.35
N LYS A 147 8.66 1.25 8.24
CA LYS A 147 7.84 0.19 8.84
C LYS A 147 8.69 -0.91 9.45
N LYS A 148 8.35 -1.28 10.67
CA LYS A 148 8.79 -2.53 11.28
C LYS A 148 7.58 -3.47 11.33
N ARG A 149 7.60 -4.48 10.46
CA ARG A 149 6.43 -5.31 10.13
C ARG A 149 6.57 -6.72 10.69
N PHE A 150 5.45 -7.26 11.16
CA PHE A 150 5.33 -8.63 11.63
C PHE A 150 4.12 -9.29 10.94
N GLY A 151 4.42 -10.09 9.92
CA GLY A 151 3.41 -10.85 9.18
C GLY A 151 3.10 -12.17 9.88
N PHE A 152 1.84 -12.51 9.93
CA PHE A 152 1.33 -13.75 10.48
C PHE A 152 0.11 -14.23 9.68
N SER A 153 -0.38 -15.42 9.97
CA SER A 153 -1.62 -15.92 9.36
C SER A 153 -2.58 -16.45 10.41
N VAL A 154 -3.87 -16.20 10.16
CA VAL A 154 -4.98 -16.76 10.92
C VAL A 154 -5.95 -17.39 9.94
N ASN A 155 -6.22 -18.68 10.07
CA ASN A 155 -7.11 -19.43 9.17
C ASN A 155 -6.80 -19.25 7.67
N GLY A 156 -5.50 -19.09 7.33
CA GLY A 156 -5.06 -18.88 5.95
C GLY A 156 -5.11 -17.44 5.48
N ILE A 157 -5.69 -16.52 6.25
CA ILE A 157 -5.73 -15.08 5.95
C ILE A 157 -4.40 -14.44 6.34
N ILE A 158 -3.84 -13.63 5.46
CA ILE A 158 -2.61 -12.87 5.71
C ILE A 158 -2.95 -11.67 6.58
N CYS A 159 -2.28 -11.61 7.72
CA CYS A 159 -2.42 -10.52 8.67
C CYS A 159 -1.05 -9.89 8.95
N GLU A 160 -1.06 -8.68 9.46
CA GLU A 160 0.14 -7.95 9.83
C GLU A 160 -0.15 -7.02 11.00
N TYR A 161 0.78 -6.90 11.92
CA TYR A 161 0.89 -5.73 12.76
C TYR A 161 2.23 -5.04 12.52
N ALA A 162 2.27 -3.73 12.69
CA ALA A 162 3.47 -2.95 12.43
C ALA A 162 3.58 -1.71 13.29
N GLU A 163 4.83 -1.36 13.60
CA GLU A 163 5.21 -0.01 13.94
C GLU A 163 5.48 0.75 12.64
N VAL A 164 4.88 1.92 12.50
CA VAL A 164 4.98 2.76 11.30
C VAL A 164 5.38 4.17 11.70
N TRP A 165 6.32 4.76 10.97
CA TRP A 165 6.72 6.15 11.14
C TRP A 165 6.33 6.94 9.89
N PHE A 166 5.47 7.94 10.06
CA PHE A 166 5.09 8.91 9.03
C PHE A 166 5.87 10.20 9.27
N ASN A 167 6.86 10.52 8.42
CA ASN A 167 7.78 11.65 8.63
C ASN A 167 8.36 11.68 10.06
N GLY A 168 8.69 10.51 10.61
CA GLY A 168 9.21 10.35 11.96
C GLY A 168 8.17 10.22 13.09
N ALA A 169 6.89 10.50 12.84
CA ALA A 169 5.83 10.30 13.82
C ALA A 169 5.42 8.82 13.87
N ARG A 170 5.61 8.18 15.05
CA ARG A 170 5.32 6.75 15.24
C ARG A 170 3.85 6.51 15.52
N VAL A 171 3.28 5.52 14.83
CA VAL A 171 1.97 4.94 15.11
C VAL A 171 2.05 3.42 15.06
N GLU A 172 1.07 2.75 15.66
CA GLU A 172 0.89 1.31 15.53
C GLU A 172 -0.28 1.02 14.61
N THR A 173 -0.19 -0.10 13.87
CA THR A 173 -1.24 -0.53 12.96
C THR A 173 -1.34 -2.04 12.94
N ALA A 174 -2.55 -2.52 12.66
CA ALA A 174 -2.81 -3.90 12.27
C ALA A 174 -3.66 -3.93 11.02
N CYS A 175 -3.45 -4.94 10.18
CA CYS A 175 -4.26 -5.14 8.99
C CYS A 175 -4.40 -6.62 8.64
N CYS A 176 -5.46 -6.90 7.89
CA CYS A 176 -5.67 -8.15 7.18
C CYS A 176 -5.93 -7.86 5.71
N GLU A 177 -5.53 -8.76 4.82
CA GLU A 177 -5.83 -8.67 3.39
C GLU A 177 -6.15 -10.05 2.82
N SER A 178 -7.15 -10.13 1.94
CA SER A 178 -7.57 -11.38 1.30
C SER A 178 -8.29 -11.14 -0.03
N GLU A 179 -8.13 -12.11 -0.93
CA GLU A 179 -8.98 -12.26 -2.12
C GLU A 179 -10.28 -13.01 -1.78
N ASN A 180 -10.34 -13.70 -0.66
CA ASN A 180 -11.54 -14.34 -0.10
C ASN A 180 -12.13 -13.45 1.00
N TYR A 181 -13.13 -12.67 0.62
CA TYR A 181 -13.76 -11.65 1.48
C TYR A 181 -14.50 -12.27 2.66
N ASP A 182 -15.25 -13.37 2.42
CA ASP A 182 -16.01 -14.06 3.47
C ASP A 182 -15.10 -14.61 4.57
N SER A 183 -13.97 -15.21 4.17
CA SER A 183 -12.98 -15.73 5.12
C SER A 183 -12.32 -14.62 5.92
N MET A 184 -12.18 -13.42 5.35
CA MET A 184 -11.60 -12.28 6.04
C MET A 184 -12.52 -11.78 7.17
N ALA A 185 -13.84 -11.74 6.93
CA ALA A 185 -14.83 -11.35 7.94
C ALA A 185 -14.80 -12.21 9.21
N ALA A 186 -14.35 -13.46 9.07
CA ALA A 186 -14.23 -14.38 10.23
C ALA A 186 -12.94 -14.16 11.06
N VAL A 187 -12.02 -13.30 10.60
CA VAL A 187 -10.70 -13.04 11.24
C VAL A 187 -10.63 -11.65 11.88
N VAL A 188 -11.37 -10.68 11.34
CA VAL A 188 -11.48 -9.31 11.82
C VAL A 188 -12.54 -9.20 12.90
#